data_ba152de92163b03c219d46d943913de3
#
_entry.id   ba152de92163b03c219d46d943913de3
#
_cell.length_a   1.000
_cell.length_b   1.000
_cell.length_c   1.000
_cell.angle_alpha   90.00
_cell.angle_beta   90.00
_cell.angle_gamma   90.00
#
_symmetry.space_group_name_H-M   'P 1'
#
loop_
_entity.id
_entity.type
_entity.pdbx_description
1 polymer ?
#
loop_
_entity_poly.entity_id
_entity_poly.type
_entity_poly.pdbx_seq_one_letter_code
_entity_poly.pdbx_strand_id
1 'polypeptide(L)'
;MQRKITIIASAAVAVAAIAAGVIFATGALTLTQQNNVNDEGNNINNTAQTTEQDGNDKLEVIASFFPLYDFARHVGGDRAQVSSLIPVGIEPHDWEPTAQNIVALQNADMFIFNGAGFEGEWITQIETNLKVDTSTGIQLLEGGEDEAHQEEPLGQEDTAAVTTDPHIWLDPVLAKHQVEVIRDAFIQLDLENSSYYRDNAARYISELESIDASIKSELLSSDCNLKDFIAFHDAFSYFANRYNLTQHSVQGISPEGGEILPQRIIQIRDLATQLGIDTIYSEDLVDPRLATVVANEIPNGRVLTLSPIEGVDKEELDQGIGYIQKMRENIDNLKVGLKCQ
;
A
#
# COMPACT_ATOMS: atom_id res chain seq x y z
N MET A 1 -14.43 51.62 -35.85
CA MET A 1 -15.15 51.35 -37.11
C MET A 1 -14.90 49.90 -37.50
N GLN A 2 -15.97 49.22 -37.90
CA GLN A 2 -16.12 47.87 -38.43
C GLN A 2 -16.00 46.69 -37.45
N ARG A 3 -17.21 46.25 -37.06
CA ARG A 3 -17.53 44.94 -36.50
C ARG A 3 -17.42 43.87 -37.59
N LYS A 4 -16.81 42.71 -37.28
CA LYS A 4 -16.99 41.49 -38.07
C LYS A 4 -17.78 40.48 -37.24
N ILE A 5 -18.94 40.14 -37.72
CA ILE A 5 -19.87 39.12 -37.26
C ILE A 5 -19.40 37.79 -37.89
N THR A 6 -19.12 36.79 -37.07
CA THR A 6 -18.88 35.41 -37.56
C THR A 6 -20.06 34.54 -37.19
N ILE A 7 -20.64 33.95 -38.19
CA ILE A 7 -21.83 33.09 -38.19
C ILE A 7 -21.43 31.70 -37.76
N ILE A 8 -22.12 31.15 -36.73
CA ILE A 8 -21.99 29.75 -36.30
C ILE A 8 -22.97 28.94 -37.12
N ALA A 9 -22.44 27.97 -37.86
CA ALA A 9 -23.24 26.96 -38.59
C ALA A 9 -23.46 25.74 -37.68
N SER A 10 -24.74 25.45 -37.39
CA SER A 10 -25.17 24.26 -36.69
C SER A 10 -25.25 23.09 -37.67
N ALA A 11 -24.51 22.01 -37.40
CA ALA A 11 -24.68 20.73 -38.11
C ALA A 11 -25.60 19.81 -37.29
N ALA A 12 -26.75 19.49 -37.87
CA ALA A 12 -27.68 18.50 -37.36
C ALA A 12 -27.18 17.09 -37.75
N VAL A 13 -27.00 16.20 -36.80
CA VAL A 13 -26.71 14.78 -37.01
C VAL A 13 -28.01 14.00 -36.87
N ALA A 14 -28.41 13.33 -37.94
CA ALA A 14 -29.58 12.45 -38.00
C ALA A 14 -29.25 11.09 -37.37
N VAL A 15 -30.08 10.68 -36.39
CA VAL A 15 -30.04 9.34 -35.80
C VAL A 15 -30.86 8.39 -36.64
N ALA A 16 -30.23 7.38 -37.24
CA ALA A 16 -30.90 6.27 -37.90
C ALA A 16 -31.13 5.14 -36.87
N ALA A 17 -32.42 4.85 -36.62
CA ALA A 17 -32.84 3.71 -35.80
C ALA A 17 -32.82 2.43 -36.64
N ILE A 18 -32.02 1.43 -36.21
CA ILE A 18 -32.08 0.06 -36.75
C ILE A 18 -32.85 -0.79 -35.75
N ALA A 19 -34.05 -1.22 -36.14
CA ALA A 19 -34.84 -2.20 -35.40
C ALA A 19 -34.39 -3.62 -35.79
N ALA A 20 -33.78 -4.33 -34.80
CA ALA A 20 -33.53 -5.76 -34.92
C ALA A 20 -34.57 -6.53 -34.10
N GLY A 21 -35.42 -7.30 -34.81
CA GLY A 21 -36.47 -8.13 -34.23
C GLY A 21 -35.86 -9.36 -33.50
N VAL A 22 -36.30 -9.56 -32.29
CA VAL A 22 -36.01 -10.76 -31.50
C VAL A 22 -37.19 -11.71 -31.62
N ILE A 23 -36.98 -12.87 -32.23
CA ILE A 23 -37.95 -13.95 -32.33
C ILE A 23 -37.93 -14.74 -31.02
N PHE A 24 -39.03 -14.72 -30.27
CA PHE A 24 -39.25 -15.60 -29.13
C PHE A 24 -39.72 -16.98 -29.62
N ALA A 25 -38.94 -18.03 -29.39
CA ALA A 25 -39.35 -19.40 -29.53
C ALA A 25 -39.94 -19.88 -28.21
N THR A 26 -41.27 -20.05 -28.16
CA THR A 26 -41.97 -20.68 -27.02
C THR A 26 -41.87 -22.21 -27.15
N GLY A 27 -41.03 -22.86 -26.37
CA GLY A 27 -41.02 -24.30 -26.21
C GLY A 27 -41.97 -24.71 -25.09
N ALA A 28 -43.07 -25.36 -25.45
CA ALA A 28 -43.98 -25.98 -24.46
C ALA A 28 -43.39 -27.28 -23.92
N LEU A 29 -43.17 -27.37 -22.63
CA LEU A 29 -42.85 -28.61 -21.92
C LEU A 29 -44.15 -29.29 -21.50
N THR A 30 -44.45 -30.42 -22.10
CA THR A 30 -45.53 -31.36 -21.75
C THR A 30 -45.09 -32.15 -20.49
N LEU A 31 -45.81 -31.97 -19.39
CA LEU A 31 -45.74 -32.81 -18.21
C LEU A 31 -46.56 -34.07 -18.43
N THR A 32 -45.90 -35.24 -18.48
CA THR A 32 -46.57 -36.55 -18.41
C THR A 32 -46.64 -36.98 -16.95
N GLN A 33 -47.82 -36.95 -16.39
CA GLN A 33 -48.10 -37.59 -15.09
C GLN A 33 -48.22 -39.10 -15.29
N GLN A 34 -47.40 -39.87 -14.61
CA GLN A 34 -47.67 -41.28 -14.34
C GLN A 34 -47.98 -41.47 -12.86
N ASN A 35 -49.25 -41.69 -12.58
CA ASN A 35 -49.69 -42.17 -11.26
C ASN A 35 -49.37 -43.67 -11.16
N ASN A 36 -48.58 -44.06 -10.17
CA ASN A 36 -48.63 -45.42 -9.61
C ASN A 36 -48.92 -45.31 -8.12
N VAL A 37 -50.12 -45.72 -7.80
CA VAL A 37 -50.61 -45.98 -6.44
C VAL A 37 -50.09 -47.35 -6.05
N ASN A 38 -49.32 -47.48 -4.98
CA ASN A 38 -49.33 -48.63 -4.07
C ASN A 38 -49.07 -48.16 -2.65
N ASP A 39 -50.07 -48.49 -1.88
CA ASP A 39 -50.26 -48.33 -0.47
C ASP A 39 -49.30 -49.25 0.32
N GLU A 40 -48.74 -48.77 1.40
CA GLU A 40 -48.63 -49.35 2.74
C GLU A 40 -47.44 -48.75 3.55
N GLY A 41 -47.75 -48.24 4.74
CA GLY A 41 -46.84 -48.35 5.89
C GLY A 41 -46.09 -47.11 6.33
N ASN A 42 -46.78 -46.19 6.96
CA ASN A 42 -46.44 -45.51 8.22
C ASN A 42 -44.95 -45.56 8.65
N ASN A 43 -44.22 -44.44 8.46
CA ASN A 43 -43.33 -43.95 9.53
C ASN A 43 -42.95 -42.46 9.30
N ILE A 44 -43.56 -41.59 10.10
CA ILE A 44 -43.25 -40.17 10.13
C ILE A 44 -41.97 -40.01 10.96
N ASN A 45 -40.82 -40.08 10.30
CA ASN A 45 -39.60 -39.48 10.80
C ASN A 45 -39.39 -38.14 10.07
N ASN A 46 -39.90 -37.10 10.67
CA ASN A 46 -39.60 -35.72 10.35
C ASN A 46 -38.16 -35.41 10.82
N THR A 47 -37.17 -35.93 10.10
CA THR A 47 -35.80 -35.47 10.23
C THR A 47 -35.78 -34.15 9.44
N ALA A 48 -35.94 -33.06 10.14
CA ALA A 48 -35.53 -31.76 9.63
C ALA A 48 -34.04 -31.95 9.26
N GLN A 49 -33.74 -32.13 7.99
CA GLN A 49 -32.42 -31.84 7.45
C GLN A 49 -32.21 -30.35 7.64
N THR A 50 -31.67 -29.99 8.79
CA THR A 50 -30.82 -28.79 8.89
C THR A 50 -29.73 -29.05 7.86
N THR A 51 -29.86 -28.48 6.67
CA THR A 51 -28.68 -28.16 5.86
C THR A 51 -27.85 -27.29 6.79
N GLU A 52 -26.81 -27.89 7.40
CA GLU A 52 -25.68 -27.14 7.86
C GLU A 52 -25.17 -26.43 6.60
N GLN A 53 -25.58 -25.19 6.44
CA GLN A 53 -24.97 -24.25 5.57
C GLN A 53 -23.58 -24.10 6.17
N ASP A 54 -22.60 -24.75 5.55
CA ASP A 54 -21.19 -24.62 5.90
C ASP A 54 -20.86 -23.14 5.67
N GLY A 55 -21.17 -22.35 6.72
CA GLY A 55 -21.04 -20.89 6.74
C GLY A 55 -19.57 -20.50 6.88
N ASN A 56 -18.77 -20.90 5.91
CA ASN A 56 -17.40 -20.47 5.78
C ASN A 56 -17.29 -19.41 4.67
N ASP A 57 -18.22 -18.46 4.63
CA ASP A 57 -18.08 -17.28 3.81
C ASP A 57 -16.95 -16.46 4.43
N LYS A 58 -15.81 -16.45 3.74
CA LYS A 58 -14.66 -15.63 4.14
C LYS A 58 -15.01 -14.16 3.98
N LEU A 59 -14.50 -13.32 4.89
CA LEU A 59 -14.60 -11.88 4.73
C LEU A 59 -13.80 -11.43 3.50
N GLU A 60 -14.44 -10.69 2.61
CA GLU A 60 -13.78 -10.07 1.45
C GLU A 60 -13.14 -8.75 1.89
N VAL A 61 -11.81 -8.73 1.92
CA VAL A 61 -11.02 -7.60 2.42
C VAL A 61 -10.12 -7.07 1.33
N ILE A 62 -10.14 -5.75 1.13
CA ILE A 62 -9.22 -5.07 0.22
C ILE A 62 -8.31 -4.16 1.05
N ALA A 63 -7.00 -4.30 0.88
CA ALA A 63 -6.00 -3.39 1.44
C ALA A 63 -5.46 -2.47 0.33
N SER A 64 -5.16 -1.22 0.62
CA SER A 64 -4.72 -0.26 -0.39
C SER A 64 -3.41 -0.70 -1.07
N PHE A 65 -2.41 -1.12 -0.30
CA PHE A 65 -1.10 -1.49 -0.80
C PHE A 65 -0.43 -2.60 0.02
N PHE A 66 0.78 -3.00 -0.38
CA PHE A 66 1.43 -4.23 0.07
C PHE A 66 1.57 -4.39 1.60
N PRO A 67 2.10 -3.43 2.41
CA PRO A 67 2.23 -3.61 3.85
C PRO A 67 0.90 -3.95 4.52
N LEU A 68 -0.16 -3.22 4.18
CA LEU A 68 -1.49 -3.44 4.76
C LEU A 68 -2.11 -4.76 4.28
N TYR A 69 -1.84 -5.15 3.04
CA TYR A 69 -2.20 -6.48 2.54
C TYR A 69 -1.52 -7.58 3.35
N ASP A 70 -0.21 -7.46 3.62
CA ASP A 70 0.52 -8.44 4.39
C ASP A 70 0.02 -8.51 5.85
N PHE A 71 -0.21 -7.36 6.49
CA PHE A 71 -0.77 -7.28 7.84
C PHE A 71 -2.17 -7.90 7.91
N ALA A 72 -3.06 -7.50 7.01
CA ALA A 72 -4.43 -7.99 6.97
C ALA A 72 -4.50 -9.50 6.70
N ARG A 73 -3.67 -10.02 5.80
CA ARG A 73 -3.57 -11.46 5.49
C ARG A 73 -3.13 -12.26 6.72
N HIS A 74 -2.18 -11.75 7.48
CA HIS A 74 -1.71 -12.43 8.70
C HIS A 74 -2.73 -12.38 9.84
N VAL A 75 -3.48 -11.29 9.97
CA VAL A 75 -4.54 -11.17 10.98
C VAL A 75 -5.76 -11.98 10.58
N GLY A 76 -6.25 -11.84 9.35
CA GLY A 76 -7.47 -12.50 8.84
C GLY A 76 -7.31 -14.00 8.68
N GLY A 77 -6.12 -14.47 8.28
CA GLY A 77 -5.81 -15.87 8.09
C GLY A 77 -6.81 -16.59 7.19
N ASP A 78 -7.26 -17.77 7.61
CA ASP A 78 -8.22 -18.59 6.84
C ASP A 78 -9.65 -18.04 6.84
N ARG A 79 -9.95 -17.01 7.65
CA ARG A 79 -11.28 -16.40 7.79
C ARG A 79 -11.50 -15.23 6.84
N ALA A 80 -10.48 -14.77 6.12
CA ALA A 80 -10.58 -13.68 5.18
C ALA A 80 -9.95 -14.04 3.82
N GLN A 81 -10.50 -13.44 2.77
CA GLN A 81 -9.88 -13.34 1.46
C GLN A 81 -9.37 -11.92 1.31
N VAL A 82 -8.06 -11.75 1.47
CA VAL A 82 -7.43 -10.43 1.40
C VAL A 82 -6.82 -10.22 0.02
N SER A 83 -7.09 -9.07 -0.59
CA SER A 83 -6.47 -8.66 -1.85
C SER A 83 -5.84 -7.27 -1.72
N SER A 84 -4.81 -6.99 -2.52
CA SER A 84 -4.23 -5.66 -2.65
C SER A 84 -4.95 -4.89 -3.74
N LEU A 85 -5.27 -3.61 -3.46
CA LEU A 85 -5.89 -2.72 -4.44
C LEU A 85 -4.87 -2.29 -5.49
N ILE A 86 -3.67 -1.88 -5.04
CA ILE A 86 -2.56 -1.55 -5.93
C ILE A 86 -1.92 -2.86 -6.38
N PRO A 87 -1.77 -3.07 -7.71
CA PRO A 87 -1.19 -4.28 -8.25
C PRO A 87 0.28 -4.45 -7.89
N VAL A 88 0.73 -5.69 -7.83
CA VAL A 88 2.13 -6.07 -7.60
C VAL A 88 3.06 -5.40 -8.63
N GLY A 89 4.17 -4.84 -8.16
CA GLY A 89 5.20 -4.21 -9.00
C GLY A 89 4.84 -2.82 -9.52
N ILE A 90 3.76 -2.23 -9.03
CA ILE A 90 3.36 -0.84 -9.36
C ILE A 90 3.80 0.09 -8.24
N GLU A 91 4.39 1.22 -8.59
CA GLU A 91 4.72 2.32 -7.68
C GLU A 91 3.43 2.96 -7.14
N PRO A 92 3.20 2.97 -5.81
CA PRO A 92 1.90 3.38 -5.27
C PRO A 92 1.64 4.88 -5.29
N HIS A 93 2.67 5.72 -5.23
CA HIS A 93 2.49 7.18 -5.17
C HIS A 93 1.83 7.76 -6.43
N ASP A 94 2.07 7.17 -7.60
CA ASP A 94 1.51 7.58 -8.89
C ASP A 94 0.21 6.84 -9.26
N TRP A 95 -0.28 5.94 -8.37
CA TRP A 95 -1.39 5.07 -8.72
C TRP A 95 -2.76 5.68 -8.36
N GLU A 96 -3.70 5.58 -9.30
CA GLU A 96 -5.09 5.97 -9.09
C GLU A 96 -6.06 4.81 -9.40
N PRO A 97 -7.17 4.69 -8.63
CA PRO A 97 -8.13 3.63 -8.84
C PRO A 97 -8.94 3.80 -10.12
N THR A 98 -9.11 2.71 -10.86
CA THR A 98 -10.04 2.62 -11.98
C THR A 98 -11.49 2.51 -11.49
N ALA A 99 -12.46 2.75 -12.39
CA ALA A 99 -13.88 2.53 -12.08
C ALA A 99 -14.15 1.09 -11.60
N GLN A 100 -13.40 0.10 -12.09
CA GLN A 100 -13.54 -1.29 -11.67
C GLN A 100 -13.04 -1.49 -10.23
N ASN A 101 -11.95 -0.83 -9.84
CA ASN A 101 -11.46 -0.83 -8.46
C ASN A 101 -12.51 -0.24 -7.50
N ILE A 102 -13.13 0.88 -7.88
CA ILE A 102 -14.20 1.50 -7.08
C ILE A 102 -15.37 0.54 -6.84
N VAL A 103 -15.81 -0.17 -7.88
CA VAL A 103 -16.88 -1.18 -7.76
C VAL A 103 -16.44 -2.34 -6.84
N ALA A 104 -15.20 -2.79 -6.93
CA ALA A 104 -14.68 -3.83 -6.04
C ALA A 104 -14.68 -3.37 -4.57
N LEU A 105 -14.24 -2.14 -4.29
CA LEU A 105 -14.26 -1.55 -2.95
C LEU A 105 -15.67 -1.44 -2.37
N GLN A 106 -16.67 -1.09 -3.19
CA GLN A 106 -18.06 -1.01 -2.75
C GLN A 106 -18.67 -2.36 -2.37
N ASN A 107 -18.15 -3.45 -2.92
CA ASN A 107 -18.63 -4.81 -2.64
C ASN A 107 -17.83 -5.52 -1.55
N ALA A 108 -16.69 -4.98 -1.13
CA ALA A 108 -15.89 -5.56 -0.07
C ALA A 108 -16.54 -5.39 1.31
N ASP A 109 -16.31 -6.34 2.22
CA ASP A 109 -16.72 -6.23 3.61
C ASP A 109 -15.90 -5.18 4.37
N MET A 110 -14.61 -5.05 3.99
CA MET A 110 -13.68 -4.12 4.61
C MET A 110 -12.68 -3.57 3.59
N PHE A 111 -12.45 -2.26 3.66
CA PHE A 111 -11.35 -1.60 2.98
C PHE A 111 -10.37 -1.01 4.00
N ILE A 112 -9.11 -1.45 3.93
CA ILE A 112 -8.02 -1.04 4.80
C ILE A 112 -7.10 -0.11 4.01
N PHE A 113 -6.84 1.07 4.53
CA PHE A 113 -5.98 2.06 3.90
C PHE A 113 -5.01 2.68 4.91
N ASN A 114 -3.89 3.24 4.40
CA ASN A 114 -2.85 3.78 5.25
C ASN A 114 -3.32 5.02 6.02
N GLY A 115 -4.01 5.92 5.33
CA GLY A 115 -4.25 7.27 5.85
C GLY A 115 -3.03 8.16 5.72
N ALA A 116 -2.92 9.17 6.56
CA ALA A 116 -1.81 10.14 6.53
C ALA A 116 -1.58 10.82 5.16
N GLY A 117 -2.58 10.82 4.28
CA GLY A 117 -2.52 11.42 2.95
C GLY A 117 -1.98 10.49 1.84
N PHE A 118 -1.57 9.26 2.16
CA PHE A 118 -0.96 8.33 1.20
C PHE A 118 -1.85 8.04 -0.02
N GLU A 119 -3.13 7.75 0.20
CA GLU A 119 -4.07 7.42 -0.87
C GLU A 119 -4.58 8.64 -1.66
N GLY A 120 -4.13 9.85 -1.32
CA GLY A 120 -4.57 11.07 -1.98
C GLY A 120 -6.06 11.39 -1.79
N GLU A 121 -6.60 12.28 -2.63
CA GLU A 121 -7.97 12.78 -2.47
C GLU A 121 -9.05 11.77 -2.85
N TRP A 122 -8.74 10.77 -3.70
CA TRP A 122 -9.72 9.81 -4.16
C TRP A 122 -10.34 8.98 -3.03
N ILE A 123 -9.59 8.78 -1.93
CA ILE A 123 -10.05 8.04 -0.75
C ILE A 123 -11.34 8.64 -0.15
N THR A 124 -11.54 9.95 -0.26
CA THR A 124 -12.70 10.63 0.30
C THR A 124 -14.01 10.27 -0.41
N GLN A 125 -13.91 9.83 -1.67
CA GLN A 125 -15.05 9.49 -2.53
C GLN A 125 -15.45 8.00 -2.44
N ILE A 126 -14.67 7.19 -1.71
CA ILE A 126 -14.94 5.76 -1.59
C ILE A 126 -15.97 5.51 -0.51
N GLU A 127 -17.06 4.85 -0.88
CA GLU A 127 -18.04 4.29 0.03
C GLU A 127 -17.89 2.77 0.05
N THR A 128 -17.78 2.19 1.23
CA THR A 128 -17.64 0.75 1.48
C THR A 128 -18.29 0.39 2.83
N ASN A 129 -18.52 -0.89 3.09
CA ASN A 129 -19.19 -1.33 4.33
C ASN A 129 -18.40 -0.94 5.59
N LEU A 130 -17.10 -1.20 5.62
CA LEU A 130 -16.20 -0.77 6.68
C LEU A 130 -14.91 -0.20 6.09
N LYS A 131 -14.59 1.03 6.43
CA LYS A 131 -13.40 1.75 6.00
C LYS A 131 -12.48 1.93 7.20
N VAL A 132 -11.24 1.44 7.08
CA VAL A 132 -10.28 1.36 8.19
C VAL A 132 -9.05 2.19 7.87
N ASP A 133 -8.94 3.33 8.54
CA ASP A 133 -7.77 4.22 8.50
C ASP A 133 -6.76 3.74 9.55
N THR A 134 -5.63 3.20 9.08
CA THR A 134 -4.61 2.62 9.96
C THR A 134 -3.69 3.66 10.60
N SER A 135 -3.74 4.93 10.16
CA SER A 135 -3.04 6.06 10.80
C SER A 135 -3.76 6.59 12.04
N THR A 136 -5.01 6.15 12.28
CA THR A 136 -5.83 6.65 13.40
C THR A 136 -5.11 6.48 14.74
N GLY A 137 -4.89 7.59 15.45
CA GLY A 137 -4.20 7.60 16.74
C GLY A 137 -2.68 7.70 16.68
N ILE A 138 -2.08 7.72 15.50
CA ILE A 138 -0.65 7.97 15.29
C ILE A 138 -0.41 9.48 15.24
N GLN A 139 0.65 9.94 15.94
CA GLN A 139 1.14 11.31 15.77
C GLN A 139 1.95 11.36 14.48
N LEU A 140 1.41 12.05 13.48
CA LEU A 140 2.03 12.16 12.17
C LEU A 140 3.16 13.20 12.17
N LEU A 141 4.20 12.92 11.39
CA LEU A 141 5.28 13.85 11.10
C LEU A 141 4.89 14.76 9.93
N GLU A 142 5.39 15.99 9.95
CA GLU A 142 5.34 16.86 8.77
C GLU A 142 6.27 16.28 7.71
N GLY A 143 5.83 16.24 6.48
CA GLY A 143 6.66 15.88 5.35
C GLY A 143 7.77 16.91 5.16
N GLY A 144 8.96 16.45 4.75
CA GLY A 144 10.06 17.35 4.44
C GLY A 144 9.62 18.34 3.35
N GLU A 145 9.95 19.62 3.53
CA GLU A 145 9.81 20.60 2.44
C GLU A 145 10.72 20.11 1.29
N ASP A 146 10.16 19.96 0.09
CA ASP A 146 10.95 19.75 -1.11
C ASP A 146 11.90 20.94 -1.29
N GLU A 147 13.16 20.85 -0.85
CA GLU A 147 14.16 21.87 -1.05
C GLU A 147 14.40 22.17 -2.57
N ALA A 148 13.78 21.37 -3.44
CA ALA A 148 13.87 21.54 -4.89
C ALA A 148 13.06 22.74 -5.44
N HIS A 149 12.13 23.32 -4.67
CA HIS A 149 11.29 24.45 -5.11
C HIS A 149 11.75 25.82 -4.62
N GLN A 150 12.98 25.99 -4.12
CA GLN A 150 13.50 27.29 -3.66
C GLN A 150 13.92 28.27 -4.76
N GLU A 151 13.41 28.19 -5.98
CA GLU A 151 13.51 29.26 -6.99
C GLU A 151 12.12 29.72 -7.47
N GLU A 152 11.21 30.10 -6.54
CA GLU A 152 10.01 30.83 -6.91
C GLU A 152 10.29 32.34 -6.98
N PRO A 153 9.77 33.04 -8.02
CA PRO A 153 9.87 34.48 -8.12
C PRO A 153 9.00 35.13 -7.03
N LEU A 154 9.60 36.04 -6.26
CA LEU A 154 8.97 36.90 -5.25
C LEU A 154 7.57 37.39 -5.67
N GLY A 155 6.50 36.87 -5.11
CA GLY A 155 5.20 37.52 -5.24
C GLY A 155 3.92 36.72 -5.09
N GLN A 156 3.93 35.40 -4.72
CA GLN A 156 2.70 34.72 -4.32
C GLN A 156 2.91 34.09 -2.93
N GLU A 157 2.08 34.51 -1.98
CA GLU A 157 1.89 33.79 -0.73
C GLU A 157 1.05 32.53 -1.03
N ASP A 158 1.65 31.53 -1.68
CA ASP A 158 1.09 30.19 -1.67
C ASP A 158 1.37 29.62 -0.29
N THR A 159 0.31 29.43 0.48
CA THR A 159 0.34 28.55 1.65
C THR A 159 0.62 27.14 1.11
N ALA A 160 1.89 26.77 1.03
CA ALA A 160 2.29 25.38 0.78
C ALA A 160 1.52 24.54 1.80
N ALA A 161 0.64 23.68 1.33
CA ALA A 161 -0.06 22.76 2.20
C ALA A 161 1.02 21.90 2.85
N VAL A 162 1.11 21.95 4.19
CA VAL A 162 2.03 21.10 4.94
C VAL A 162 1.63 19.66 4.59
N THR A 163 2.43 19.01 3.79
CA THR A 163 2.22 17.62 3.44
C THR A 163 2.63 16.76 4.63
N THR A 164 1.81 15.79 4.98
CA THR A 164 2.12 14.84 6.04
C THR A 164 2.99 13.73 5.46
N ASP A 165 4.01 13.27 6.20
CA ASP A 165 4.76 12.07 5.84
C ASP A 165 3.87 10.83 6.03
N PRO A 166 3.58 10.04 4.98
CA PRO A 166 2.69 8.90 5.08
C PRO A 166 3.37 7.59 5.51
N HIS A 167 4.71 7.51 5.55
CA HIS A 167 5.50 6.28 5.64
C HIS A 167 5.54 5.66 7.05
N ILE A 168 4.40 5.65 7.74
CA ILE A 168 4.27 5.15 9.12
C ILE A 168 4.62 3.66 9.26
N TRP A 169 4.39 2.87 8.21
CA TRP A 169 4.65 1.42 8.23
C TRP A 169 6.14 1.07 8.33
N LEU A 170 7.06 1.99 8.02
CA LEU A 170 8.51 1.73 8.10
C LEU A 170 9.05 1.76 9.53
N ASP A 171 8.29 2.29 10.48
CA ASP A 171 8.59 2.17 11.91
C ASP A 171 7.89 0.92 12.46
N PRO A 172 8.60 -0.13 12.90
CA PRO A 172 7.98 -1.37 13.35
C PRO A 172 7.07 -1.20 14.58
N VAL A 173 7.25 -0.14 15.36
CA VAL A 173 6.35 0.17 16.48
C VAL A 173 5.04 0.79 15.99
N LEU A 174 5.08 1.60 14.94
CA LEU A 174 3.87 2.13 14.29
C LEU A 174 3.20 1.04 13.45
N ALA A 175 3.93 0.20 12.75
CA ALA A 175 3.40 -0.98 12.05
C ALA A 175 2.65 -1.92 13.02
N LYS A 176 3.17 -2.12 14.24
CA LYS A 176 2.44 -2.84 15.30
C LYS A 176 1.09 -2.20 15.59
N HIS A 177 1.03 -0.87 15.70
CA HIS A 177 -0.23 -0.15 15.90
C HIS A 177 -1.20 -0.37 14.73
N GLN A 178 -0.72 -0.31 13.47
CA GLN A 178 -1.54 -0.60 12.30
C GLN A 178 -2.12 -2.02 12.34
N VAL A 179 -1.32 -3.03 12.75
CA VAL A 179 -1.80 -4.40 12.96
C VAL A 179 -2.88 -4.47 14.04
N GLU A 180 -2.77 -3.70 15.12
CA GLU A 180 -3.77 -3.63 16.19
C GLU A 180 -5.08 -3.02 15.69
N VAL A 181 -5.03 -1.95 14.89
CA VAL A 181 -6.21 -1.33 14.25
C VAL A 181 -6.90 -2.31 13.31
N ILE A 182 -6.13 -3.02 12.48
CA ILE A 182 -6.64 -4.05 11.55
C ILE A 182 -7.30 -5.19 12.32
N ARG A 183 -6.68 -5.68 13.39
CA ARG A 183 -7.26 -6.71 14.28
C ARG A 183 -8.61 -6.29 14.83
N ASP A 184 -8.71 -5.06 15.31
CA ASP A 184 -9.93 -4.57 15.94
C ASP A 184 -11.05 -4.40 14.90
N ALA A 185 -10.73 -4.04 13.67
CA ALA A 185 -11.66 -4.01 12.55
C ALA A 185 -12.20 -5.41 12.18
N PHE A 186 -11.34 -6.43 12.13
CA PHE A 186 -11.76 -7.83 11.94
C PHE A 186 -12.69 -8.28 13.06
N ILE A 187 -12.37 -7.96 14.31
CA ILE A 187 -13.22 -8.30 15.47
C ILE A 187 -14.57 -7.59 15.40
N GLN A 188 -14.63 -6.36 14.90
CA GLN A 188 -15.88 -5.62 14.72
C GLN A 188 -16.80 -6.31 13.71
N LEU A 189 -16.27 -6.86 12.61
CA LEU A 189 -17.06 -7.54 11.59
C LEU A 189 -17.44 -8.96 11.98
N ASP A 190 -16.56 -9.67 12.69
CA ASP A 190 -16.72 -11.07 13.02
C ASP A 190 -16.36 -11.34 14.49
N LEU A 191 -17.30 -10.96 15.37
CA LEU A 191 -17.14 -11.07 16.81
C LEU A 191 -16.99 -12.50 17.30
N GLU A 192 -17.58 -13.47 16.61
CA GLU A 192 -17.53 -14.89 16.99
C GLU A 192 -16.10 -15.46 16.87
N ASN A 193 -15.32 -14.95 15.92
CA ASN A 193 -13.93 -15.34 15.71
C ASN A 193 -12.91 -14.38 16.35
N SER A 194 -13.33 -13.55 17.30
CA SER A 194 -12.46 -12.52 17.92
C SER A 194 -11.18 -13.06 18.55
N SER A 195 -11.22 -14.27 19.14
CA SER A 195 -10.00 -14.90 19.69
C SER A 195 -9.01 -15.27 18.59
N TYR A 196 -9.50 -15.80 17.45
CA TYR A 196 -8.68 -16.16 16.30
C TYR A 196 -7.88 -14.94 15.77
N TYR A 197 -8.55 -13.81 15.59
CA TYR A 197 -7.89 -12.58 15.13
C TYR A 197 -6.88 -12.03 16.15
N ARG A 198 -7.20 -12.10 17.46
CA ARG A 198 -6.25 -11.71 18.50
C ARG A 198 -4.99 -12.57 18.52
N ASP A 199 -5.16 -13.88 18.41
CA ASP A 199 -4.03 -14.82 18.42
C ASP A 199 -3.14 -14.64 17.18
N ASN A 200 -3.75 -14.42 16.01
CA ASN A 200 -3.04 -14.13 14.79
C ASN A 200 -2.26 -12.80 14.88
N ALA A 201 -2.92 -11.73 15.28
CA ALA A 201 -2.29 -10.42 15.47
C ALA A 201 -1.14 -10.50 16.49
N ALA A 202 -1.34 -11.21 17.61
CA ALA A 202 -0.30 -11.35 18.64
C ALA A 202 0.97 -12.04 18.09
N ARG A 203 0.83 -13.05 17.21
CA ARG A 203 1.98 -13.67 16.55
C ARG A 203 2.73 -12.68 15.66
N TYR A 204 2.03 -11.95 14.80
CA TYR A 204 2.66 -10.99 13.91
C TYR A 204 3.30 -9.81 14.66
N ILE A 205 2.63 -9.32 15.70
CA ILE A 205 3.16 -8.29 16.61
C ILE A 205 4.47 -8.77 17.27
N SER A 206 4.56 -10.03 17.68
CA SER A 206 5.80 -10.58 18.23
C SER A 206 6.96 -10.58 17.23
N GLU A 207 6.67 -10.78 15.93
CA GLU A 207 7.68 -10.65 14.88
C GLU A 207 8.14 -9.20 14.70
N LEU A 208 7.19 -8.23 14.71
CA LEU A 208 7.53 -6.80 14.68
C LEU A 208 8.35 -6.35 15.89
N GLU A 209 8.04 -6.86 17.09
CA GLU A 209 8.84 -6.62 18.30
C GLU A 209 10.26 -7.21 18.18
N SER A 210 10.41 -8.35 17.49
CA SER A 210 11.72 -8.91 17.18
C SER A 210 12.52 -8.04 16.19
N ILE A 211 11.85 -7.45 15.19
CA ILE A 211 12.45 -6.48 14.27
C ILE A 211 12.94 -5.25 15.04
N ASP A 212 12.09 -4.66 15.88
CA ASP A 212 12.47 -3.50 16.74
C ASP A 212 13.70 -3.82 17.62
N ALA A 213 13.72 -5.01 18.23
CA ALA A 213 14.85 -5.46 19.04
C ALA A 213 16.12 -5.65 18.19
N SER A 214 16.03 -6.21 16.97
CA SER A 214 17.17 -6.36 16.07
C SER A 214 17.74 -4.99 15.68
N ILE A 215 16.90 -4.03 15.29
CA ILE A 215 17.34 -2.67 14.96
C ILE A 215 18.09 -2.05 16.13
N LYS A 216 17.55 -2.14 17.33
CA LYS A 216 18.20 -1.60 18.55
C LYS A 216 19.55 -2.25 18.82
N SER A 217 19.66 -3.56 18.66
CA SER A 217 20.91 -4.29 18.96
C SER A 217 21.95 -4.15 17.84
N GLU A 218 21.53 -4.02 16.59
CA GLU A 218 22.42 -4.10 15.43
C GLU A 218 22.79 -2.73 14.85
N LEU A 219 21.87 -1.74 14.87
CA LEU A 219 22.11 -0.43 14.30
C LEU A 219 22.42 0.66 15.34
N LEU A 220 22.01 0.47 16.61
CA LEU A 220 22.25 1.45 17.67
C LEU A 220 23.46 1.09 18.56
N SER A 221 24.14 0.00 18.28
CA SER A 221 25.36 -0.35 18.98
C SER A 221 26.46 0.72 18.78
N SER A 222 27.41 0.79 19.71
CA SER A 222 28.57 1.68 19.59
C SER A 222 29.52 1.31 18.45
N ASP A 223 29.22 0.20 17.76
CA ASP A 223 30.06 -0.38 16.72
C ASP A 223 29.70 0.14 15.31
N CYS A 224 28.64 0.95 15.17
CA CYS A 224 28.30 1.64 13.92
C CYS A 224 29.01 2.99 13.85
N ASN A 225 29.77 3.21 12.77
CA ASN A 225 30.59 4.40 12.61
C ASN A 225 29.79 5.62 12.12
N LEU A 226 28.63 5.39 11.47
CA LEU A 226 27.78 6.42 10.93
C LEU A 226 26.40 6.37 11.59
N LYS A 227 25.72 7.50 11.59
CA LYS A 227 24.30 7.64 11.96
C LYS A 227 23.47 8.24 10.83
N ASP A 228 24.16 8.70 9.82
CA ASP A 228 23.59 9.33 8.64
C ASP A 228 23.59 8.35 7.47
N PHE A 229 22.51 8.32 6.69
CA PHE A 229 22.41 7.52 5.50
C PHE A 229 21.69 8.31 4.39
N ILE A 230 21.95 7.96 3.11
CA ILE A 230 21.37 8.61 1.94
C ILE A 230 20.46 7.61 1.24
N ALA A 231 19.13 7.82 1.34
CA ALA A 231 18.12 7.07 0.62
C ALA A 231 17.65 7.82 -0.63
N PHE A 232 17.01 7.10 -1.56
CA PHE A 232 16.61 7.70 -2.83
C PHE A 232 15.47 8.70 -2.61
N HIS A 233 14.36 8.32 -1.96
CA HIS A 233 13.35 9.27 -1.56
C HIS A 233 13.19 9.37 -0.03
N ASP A 234 12.38 10.31 0.44
CA ASP A 234 12.24 10.65 1.86
C ASP A 234 11.15 9.81 2.54
N ALA A 235 11.40 8.49 2.64
CA ALA A 235 10.43 7.55 3.21
C ALA A 235 10.73 7.17 4.68
N PHE A 236 11.96 7.33 5.14
CA PHE A 236 12.40 6.72 6.39
C PHE A 236 12.39 7.66 7.60
N SER A 237 11.65 8.78 7.56
CA SER A 237 11.66 9.78 8.63
C SER A 237 11.17 9.23 9.96
N TYR A 238 10.10 8.42 10.00
CA TYR A 238 9.63 7.78 11.23
C TYR A 238 10.65 6.79 11.78
N PHE A 239 11.24 5.96 10.91
CA PHE A 239 12.30 5.03 11.26
C PHE A 239 13.54 5.77 11.83
N ALA A 240 14.03 6.76 11.10
CA ALA A 240 15.20 7.54 11.48
C ALA A 240 15.00 8.26 12.83
N ASN A 241 13.82 8.88 13.00
CA ASN A 241 13.47 9.58 14.26
C ASN A 241 13.43 8.59 15.44
N ARG A 242 12.80 7.41 15.27
CA ARG A 242 12.72 6.41 16.34
C ARG A 242 14.08 5.91 16.78
N TYR A 243 14.98 5.68 15.84
CA TYR A 243 16.27 5.05 16.12
C TYR A 243 17.44 6.04 16.17
N ASN A 244 17.15 7.34 16.24
CA ASN A 244 18.17 8.41 16.31
C ASN A 244 19.21 8.27 15.20
N LEU A 245 18.74 8.00 14.00
CA LEU A 245 19.45 8.06 12.74
C LEU A 245 19.06 9.34 11.99
N THR A 246 19.81 9.71 10.97
CA THR A 246 19.50 10.84 10.10
C THR A 246 19.42 10.35 8.66
N GLN A 247 18.24 10.47 8.08
CA GLN A 247 18.07 10.27 6.63
C GLN A 247 18.41 11.57 5.89
N HIS A 248 19.09 11.40 4.76
CA HIS A 248 19.20 12.40 3.70
C HIS A 248 18.60 11.80 2.44
N SER A 249 17.77 12.53 1.71
CA SER A 249 17.10 12.03 0.52
C SER A 249 17.69 12.63 -0.76
N VAL A 250 17.69 11.87 -1.85
CA VAL A 250 18.04 12.36 -3.18
C VAL A 250 16.85 13.09 -3.81
N GLN A 251 15.63 12.57 -3.59
CA GLN A 251 14.35 13.13 -4.02
C GLN A 251 13.45 13.37 -2.78
N GLY A 252 12.30 14.02 -2.98
CA GLY A 252 11.32 14.28 -1.91
C GLY A 252 10.53 13.04 -1.47
N ILE A 253 9.39 13.27 -0.80
CA ILE A 253 8.52 12.22 -0.23
C ILE A 253 7.88 11.33 -1.30
N SER A 254 7.58 11.88 -2.48
CA SER A 254 7.08 11.10 -3.61
C SER A 254 8.16 11.07 -4.68
N PRO A 255 8.70 9.89 -5.03
CA PRO A 255 9.72 9.79 -6.07
C PRO A 255 9.04 10.02 -7.42
N GLU A 256 9.10 11.24 -7.91
CA GLU A 256 8.70 11.51 -9.28
C GLU A 256 9.71 10.86 -10.23
N GLY A 257 9.24 10.12 -11.25
CA GLY A 257 10.07 9.41 -12.23
C GLY A 257 10.91 10.32 -13.14
N GLY A 258 11.35 11.48 -12.64
CA GLY A 258 12.10 12.51 -13.34
C GLY A 258 13.62 12.35 -13.30
N GLU A 259 14.31 13.11 -14.15
CA GLU A 259 15.77 13.21 -14.12
C GLU A 259 16.21 13.99 -12.86
N ILE A 260 17.21 13.46 -12.14
CA ILE A 260 17.83 14.18 -11.02
C ILE A 260 18.60 15.38 -11.59
N LEU A 261 18.33 16.56 -11.08
CA LEU A 261 19.04 17.78 -11.49
C LEU A 261 20.56 17.62 -11.20
N PRO A 262 21.45 17.99 -12.14
CA PRO A 262 22.89 17.89 -11.93
C PRO A 262 23.38 18.59 -10.66
N GLN A 263 22.73 19.69 -10.27
CA GLN A 263 23.05 20.42 -9.05
C GLN A 263 22.76 19.58 -7.79
N ARG A 264 21.67 18.81 -7.79
CA ARG A 264 21.32 17.91 -6.68
C ARG A 264 22.37 16.79 -6.53
N ILE A 265 22.83 16.22 -7.63
CA ILE A 265 23.91 15.21 -7.61
C ILE A 265 25.19 15.78 -6.95
N ILE A 266 25.55 17.03 -7.27
CA ILE A 266 26.70 17.71 -6.67
C ILE A 266 26.49 17.91 -5.16
N GLN A 267 25.31 18.36 -4.74
CA GLN A 267 24.98 18.55 -3.32
C GLN A 267 25.07 17.24 -2.53
N ILE A 268 24.49 16.15 -3.06
CA ILE A 268 24.54 14.83 -2.43
C ILE A 268 25.96 14.29 -2.34
N ARG A 269 26.78 14.43 -3.42
CA ARG A 269 28.21 14.06 -3.41
C ARG A 269 28.99 14.80 -2.32
N ASP A 270 28.79 16.10 -2.23
CA ASP A 270 29.51 16.95 -1.27
C ASP A 270 29.10 16.58 0.17
N LEU A 271 27.80 16.38 0.43
CA LEU A 271 27.27 15.89 1.69
C LEU A 271 27.83 14.51 2.07
N ALA A 272 27.77 13.55 1.14
CA ALA A 272 28.32 12.20 1.33
C ALA A 272 29.80 12.24 1.70
N THR A 273 30.59 13.07 0.99
CA THR A 273 32.00 13.27 1.27
C THR A 273 32.24 13.87 2.66
N GLN A 274 31.46 14.86 3.04
CA GLN A 274 31.55 15.51 4.34
C GLN A 274 31.24 14.54 5.50
N LEU A 275 30.21 13.72 5.35
CA LEU A 275 29.76 12.76 6.35
C LEU A 275 30.52 11.42 6.30
N GLY A 276 31.35 11.19 5.27
CA GLY A 276 32.07 9.93 5.10
C GLY A 276 31.17 8.77 4.64
N ILE A 277 30.03 9.08 4.00
CA ILE A 277 29.09 8.11 3.45
C ILE A 277 29.60 7.64 2.08
N ASP A 278 29.61 6.33 1.83
CA ASP A 278 29.96 5.71 0.56
C ASP A 278 28.82 4.85 -0.02
N THR A 279 27.68 4.86 0.62
CA THR A 279 26.53 4.04 0.22
C THR A 279 25.33 4.93 -0.10
N ILE A 280 24.81 4.78 -1.31
CA ILE A 280 23.53 5.34 -1.73
C ILE A 280 22.52 4.20 -1.77
N TYR A 281 21.37 4.40 -1.15
CA TYR A 281 20.31 3.41 -1.16
C TYR A 281 19.32 3.67 -2.29
N SER A 282 19.15 2.68 -3.17
CA SER A 282 18.08 2.61 -4.16
C SER A 282 16.90 1.83 -3.59
N GLU A 283 15.79 1.90 -4.28
CA GLU A 283 14.57 1.16 -3.97
C GLU A 283 14.40 -0.05 -4.89
N ASP A 284 13.54 -0.96 -4.49
CA ASP A 284 13.28 -2.20 -5.25
C ASP A 284 12.34 -2.00 -6.45
N LEU A 285 11.41 -1.06 -6.41
CA LEU A 285 10.48 -0.77 -7.53
C LEU A 285 10.98 0.33 -8.48
N VAL A 286 12.10 1.00 -8.16
CA VAL A 286 12.66 2.11 -8.95
C VAL A 286 13.92 1.66 -9.69
N ASP A 287 14.18 2.24 -10.86
CA ASP A 287 15.36 1.92 -11.66
C ASP A 287 16.67 2.28 -10.94
N PRO A 288 17.52 1.31 -10.56
CA PRO A 288 18.73 1.56 -9.78
C PRO A 288 19.80 2.37 -10.55
N ARG A 289 19.61 2.62 -11.86
CA ARG A 289 20.55 3.43 -12.65
C ARG A 289 20.70 4.85 -12.13
N LEU A 290 19.61 5.45 -11.60
CA LEU A 290 19.65 6.79 -11.04
C LEU A 290 20.53 6.84 -9.77
N ALA A 291 20.35 5.89 -8.85
CA ALA A 291 21.20 5.76 -7.67
C ALA A 291 22.67 5.49 -8.05
N THR A 292 22.91 4.72 -9.13
CA THR A 292 24.24 4.44 -9.64
C THR A 292 24.95 5.70 -10.17
N VAL A 293 24.21 6.60 -10.82
CA VAL A 293 24.77 7.89 -11.29
C VAL A 293 25.27 8.70 -10.09
N VAL A 294 24.47 8.81 -9.02
CA VAL A 294 24.86 9.53 -7.79
C VAL A 294 26.06 8.85 -7.13
N ALA A 295 26.03 7.52 -6.96
CA ALA A 295 27.09 6.78 -6.30
C ALA A 295 28.45 6.89 -7.04
N ASN A 296 28.45 6.96 -8.37
CA ASN A 296 29.68 7.12 -9.16
C ASN A 296 30.39 8.47 -8.92
N GLU A 297 29.70 9.48 -8.44
CA GLU A 297 30.29 10.77 -8.10
C GLU A 297 30.90 10.78 -6.67
N ILE A 298 30.65 9.73 -5.87
CA ILE A 298 31.13 9.61 -4.49
C ILE A 298 32.38 8.73 -4.45
N PRO A 299 33.47 9.10 -3.72
CA PRO A 299 34.64 8.26 -3.58
C PRO A 299 34.31 6.89 -2.97
N ASN A 300 34.62 5.82 -3.72
CA ASN A 300 34.26 4.43 -3.40
C ASN A 300 32.74 4.20 -3.25
N GLY A 301 31.95 5.03 -3.94
CA GLY A 301 30.50 4.98 -3.91
C GLY A 301 29.95 3.63 -4.37
N ARG A 302 28.94 3.13 -3.70
CA ARG A 302 28.23 1.89 -4.02
C ARG A 302 26.73 2.09 -3.84
N VAL A 303 25.97 1.22 -4.47
CA VAL A 303 24.51 1.18 -4.32
C VAL A 303 24.14 -0.08 -3.56
N LEU A 304 23.27 0.05 -2.58
CA LEU A 304 22.55 -1.03 -1.91
C LEU A 304 21.05 -0.76 -2.01
N THR A 305 20.23 -1.76 -1.79
CA THR A 305 18.77 -1.59 -1.72
C THR A 305 18.36 -1.22 -0.30
N LEU A 306 17.48 -0.24 -0.14
CA LEU A 306 16.73 0.04 1.07
C LEU A 306 15.27 0.20 0.67
N SER A 307 14.52 -0.86 0.87
CA SER A 307 13.14 -0.96 0.42
C SER A 307 12.23 -0.07 1.28
N PRO A 308 11.43 0.84 0.70
CA PRO A 308 10.36 1.51 1.43
C PRO A 308 9.17 0.56 1.69
N ILE A 309 9.26 -0.68 1.22
CA ILE A 309 8.27 -1.76 1.40
C ILE A 309 6.87 -1.37 0.88
N GLU A 310 6.82 -0.52 -0.12
CA GLU A 310 5.55 -0.07 -0.73
C GLU A 310 4.92 -1.12 -1.62
N GLY A 311 5.73 -2.05 -2.10
CA GLY A 311 5.31 -3.17 -2.92
C GLY A 311 6.36 -4.28 -2.93
N VAL A 312 6.04 -5.32 -3.66
CA VAL A 312 6.92 -6.43 -4.00
C VAL A 312 6.76 -6.73 -5.48
N ASP A 313 7.75 -7.34 -6.08
CA ASP A 313 7.58 -7.86 -7.43
C ASP A 313 6.86 -9.23 -7.41
N LYS A 314 6.53 -9.72 -8.61
CA LYS A 314 5.81 -10.99 -8.73
C LYS A 314 6.65 -12.18 -8.24
N GLU A 315 7.95 -12.18 -8.45
CA GLU A 315 8.86 -13.26 -8.06
C GLU A 315 8.96 -13.31 -6.53
N GLU A 316 9.10 -12.18 -5.88
CA GLU A 316 9.11 -12.04 -4.42
C GLU A 316 7.80 -12.53 -3.79
N LEU A 317 6.66 -12.14 -4.37
CA LEU A 317 5.35 -12.59 -3.90
C LEU A 317 5.19 -14.11 -4.05
N ASP A 318 5.60 -14.68 -5.18
CA ASP A 318 5.56 -16.12 -5.46
C ASP A 318 6.49 -16.92 -4.51
N GLN A 319 7.58 -16.30 -4.04
CA GLN A 319 8.49 -16.86 -3.02
C GLN A 319 7.98 -16.67 -1.59
N GLY A 320 6.89 -15.94 -1.40
CA GLY A 320 6.30 -15.65 -0.09
C GLY A 320 7.09 -14.61 0.72
N ILE A 321 7.85 -13.74 0.04
CA ILE A 321 8.50 -12.60 0.67
C ILE A 321 7.44 -11.65 1.21
N GLY A 322 7.48 -11.39 2.52
CA GLY A 322 6.55 -10.51 3.22
C GLY A 322 7.26 -9.30 3.83
N TYR A 323 6.49 -8.47 4.49
CA TYR A 323 6.98 -7.26 5.16
C TYR A 323 8.14 -7.54 6.13
N ILE A 324 8.04 -8.60 6.94
CA ILE A 324 9.08 -8.95 7.94
C ILE A 324 10.42 -9.28 7.27
N GLN A 325 10.41 -10.00 6.14
CA GLN A 325 11.63 -10.31 5.39
C GLN A 325 12.27 -9.04 4.81
N LYS A 326 11.47 -8.17 4.20
CA LYS A 326 11.94 -6.88 3.68
C LYS A 326 12.56 -6.01 4.77
N MET A 327 11.95 -5.95 5.95
CA MET A 327 12.54 -5.22 7.10
C MET A 327 13.88 -5.80 7.54
N ARG A 328 14.06 -7.12 7.52
CA ARG A 328 15.35 -7.76 7.83
C ARG A 328 16.41 -7.43 6.79
N GLU A 329 16.07 -7.47 5.50
CA GLU A 329 16.97 -7.08 4.41
C GLU A 329 17.38 -5.60 4.55
N ASN A 330 16.45 -4.72 4.91
CA ASN A 330 16.74 -3.33 5.20
C ASN A 330 17.72 -3.16 6.35
N ILE A 331 17.56 -3.92 7.44
CA ILE A 331 18.49 -3.91 8.58
C ILE A 331 19.90 -4.35 8.13
N ASP A 332 20.00 -5.45 7.38
CA ASP A 332 21.28 -5.97 6.89
C ASP A 332 21.99 -4.96 5.99
N ASN A 333 21.26 -4.32 5.07
CA ASN A 333 21.81 -3.31 4.19
C ASN A 333 22.20 -2.03 4.94
N LEU A 334 21.39 -1.58 5.91
CA LEU A 334 21.72 -0.45 6.76
C LEU A 334 22.98 -0.70 7.60
N LYS A 335 23.19 -1.91 8.14
CA LYS A 335 24.45 -2.28 8.85
C LYS A 335 25.66 -2.04 7.97
N VAL A 336 25.58 -2.43 6.70
CA VAL A 336 26.69 -2.24 5.75
C VAL A 336 26.94 -0.77 5.50
N GLY A 337 25.92 0.03 5.23
CA GLY A 337 26.08 1.46 4.92
C GLY A 337 26.43 2.31 6.14
N LEU A 338 25.91 1.99 7.32
CA LEU A 338 26.27 2.64 8.58
C LEU A 338 27.62 2.18 9.14
N LYS A 339 28.29 1.24 8.44
CA LYS A 339 29.60 0.69 8.78
C LYS A 339 29.63 0.10 10.20
N CYS A 340 28.59 -0.68 10.54
CA CYS A 340 28.52 -1.45 11.77
C CYS A 340 29.45 -2.68 11.70
N GLN A 341 30.07 -3.06 12.84
CA GLN A 341 31.00 -4.20 12.95
C GLN A 341 30.31 -5.44 13.55
#